data_7d2814a6e8a61c5906b12173cfc95d82
#
_entry.id   7d2814a6e8a61c5906b12173cfc95d82
#
_cell.length_a   1.000
_cell.length_b   1.000
_cell.length_c   1.000
_cell.angle_alpha   90.00
_cell.angle_beta   90.00
_cell.angle_gamma   90.00
#
_symmetry.space_group_name_H-M   'P 1'
#
loop_
_entity.id
_entity.type
_entity.pdbx_description
1 polymer ?
#
loop_
_entity_poly.entity_id
_entity_poly.type
_entity_poly.pdbx_seq_one_letter_code
_entity_poly.pdbx_strand_id
1 'polypeptide(L)'
;MENLNTVEIKSFVPAKDFECSKRFYQIIGFDMASEFEGIAYFKSGSCSFLLQDFYEPVHSNNFMMHLLVEDAQSWYEHILKLNLDKEFGVKVTELVEQPWGMFEFCITDPSGVLWRIAENK
;
A
#
# COMPACT_ATOMS: atom_id res chain seq x y z
N MET A 1 21.73 -23.33 21.72
CA MET A 1 20.28 -23.34 21.33
C MET A 1 20.04 -22.24 20.31
N GLU A 2 19.41 -22.59 19.22
CA GLU A 2 19.13 -21.65 18.15
C GLU A 2 17.83 -20.90 18.41
N ASN A 3 17.80 -19.63 18.02
CA ASN A 3 16.57 -18.85 18.03
C ASN A 3 16.21 -18.53 16.56
N LEU A 4 15.20 -19.22 16.03
CA LEU A 4 14.74 -19.04 14.66
C LEU A 4 13.42 -18.25 14.59
N ASN A 5 13.10 -17.51 15.63
CA ASN A 5 11.91 -16.66 15.66
C ASN A 5 12.05 -15.53 14.65
N THR A 6 10.99 -15.33 13.89
CA THR A 6 10.93 -14.20 12.96
C THR A 6 10.34 -13.00 13.67
N VAL A 7 10.65 -11.82 13.20
CA VAL A 7 10.08 -10.58 13.73
C VAL A 7 9.13 -9.97 12.72
N GLU A 8 9.60 -9.81 11.49
CA GLU A 8 8.83 -9.10 10.49
C GLU A 8 9.40 -9.35 9.10
N ILE A 9 8.54 -9.39 8.10
CA ILE A 9 8.97 -9.38 6.72
C ILE A 9 8.45 -8.10 6.06
N LYS A 10 9.31 -7.40 5.31
CA LYS A 10 8.95 -6.14 4.66
C LYS A 10 9.43 -6.14 3.22
N SER A 11 8.66 -5.49 2.35
CA SER A 11 9.09 -5.22 0.99
C SER A 11 9.58 -3.77 0.89
N PHE A 12 10.44 -3.50 -0.08
CA PHE A 12 10.86 -2.14 -0.42
C PHE A 12 9.97 -1.65 -1.56
N VAL A 13 9.03 -0.77 -1.23
CA VAL A 13 8.10 -0.21 -2.20
C VAL A 13 8.77 1.01 -2.86
N PRO A 14 8.91 1.01 -4.19
CA PRO A 14 9.60 2.12 -4.86
C PRO A 14 8.76 3.39 -4.90
N ALA A 15 9.45 4.52 -4.87
CA ALA A 15 8.80 5.83 -4.97
C ALA A 15 9.51 6.69 -6.01
N LYS A 16 8.76 7.15 -7.02
CA LYS A 16 9.27 8.08 -8.02
C LYS A 16 9.49 9.47 -7.43
N ASP A 17 8.52 9.92 -6.65
CA ASP A 17 8.58 11.17 -5.89
C ASP A 17 8.37 10.77 -4.42
N PHE A 18 9.47 10.69 -3.70
CA PHE A 18 9.48 10.15 -2.34
C PHE A 18 8.58 10.95 -1.39
N GLU A 19 8.64 12.29 -1.45
CA GLU A 19 7.81 13.14 -0.59
C GLU A 19 6.33 13.01 -0.92
N CYS A 20 5.99 12.91 -2.19
CA CYS A 20 4.61 12.71 -2.63
C CYS A 20 4.08 11.35 -2.15
N SER A 21 4.86 10.30 -2.32
CA SER A 21 4.46 8.96 -1.89
C SER A 21 4.33 8.86 -0.39
N LYS A 22 5.22 9.50 0.38
CA LYS A 22 5.09 9.55 1.84
C LYS A 22 3.75 10.16 2.25
N ARG A 23 3.38 11.29 1.65
CA ARG A 23 2.11 11.96 1.94
C ARG A 23 0.93 11.08 1.56
N PHE A 24 0.99 10.40 0.41
CA PHE A 24 -0.05 9.50 -0.06
C PHE A 24 -0.33 8.40 0.99
N TYR A 25 0.72 7.72 1.45
CA TYR A 25 0.54 6.62 2.41
C TYR A 25 0.05 7.10 3.77
N GLN A 26 0.47 8.28 4.21
CA GLN A 26 -0.03 8.87 5.45
C GLN A 26 -1.52 9.21 5.33
N ILE A 27 -1.93 9.76 4.21
CA ILE A 27 -3.34 10.14 3.99
C ILE A 27 -4.25 8.92 3.96
N ILE A 28 -3.83 7.82 3.34
CA ILE A 28 -4.67 6.64 3.29
C ILE A 28 -4.73 5.88 4.62
N GLY A 29 -3.86 6.19 5.57
CA GLY A 29 -3.98 5.68 6.91
C GLY A 29 -2.80 4.93 7.49
N PHE A 30 -1.67 4.87 6.78
CA PHE A 30 -0.46 4.29 7.34
C PHE A 30 0.30 5.31 8.18
N ASP A 31 0.90 4.85 9.26
CA ASP A 31 1.74 5.68 10.11
C ASP A 31 3.19 5.55 9.67
N MET A 32 3.86 6.69 9.47
CA MET A 32 5.29 6.69 9.21
C MET A 32 6.02 6.61 10.54
N ALA A 33 6.58 5.45 10.84
CA ALA A 33 7.23 5.20 12.12
C ALA A 33 8.64 5.80 12.18
N SER A 34 9.35 5.82 11.05
CA SER A 34 10.70 6.38 10.98
C SER A 34 11.10 6.60 9.53
N GLU A 35 12.16 7.37 9.35
CA GLU A 35 12.73 7.62 8.03
C GLU A 35 14.23 7.83 8.20
N PHE A 36 15.03 7.22 7.31
CA PHE A 36 16.49 7.37 7.32
C PHE A 36 17.04 7.09 5.91
N GLU A 37 17.78 8.06 5.40
CA GLU A 37 18.50 7.93 4.12
C GLU A 37 17.67 7.37 2.95
N GLY A 38 16.49 7.98 2.72
CA GLY A 38 15.67 7.59 1.59
C GLY A 38 14.84 6.33 1.82
N ILE A 39 14.72 5.86 3.05
CA ILE A 39 13.88 4.73 3.43
C ILE A 39 12.91 5.17 4.51
N ALA A 40 11.62 5.05 4.27
CA ALA A 40 10.58 5.39 5.25
C ALA A 40 9.86 4.11 5.69
N TYR A 41 9.72 3.93 6.99
CA TYR A 41 9.09 2.76 7.58
C TYR A 41 7.63 3.08 7.89
N PHE A 42 6.71 2.39 7.19
CA PHE A 42 5.27 2.59 7.33
C PHE A 42 4.62 1.40 7.99
N LYS A 43 3.66 1.67 8.88
CA LYS A 43 2.95 0.64 9.65
C LYS A 43 1.45 0.91 9.70
N SER A 44 0.68 -0.17 9.77
CA SER A 44 -0.75 -0.14 10.09
C SER A 44 -1.06 -1.42 10.84
N GLY A 45 -1.31 -1.31 12.14
CA GLY A 45 -1.47 -2.48 12.99
C GLY A 45 -0.21 -3.35 12.96
N SER A 46 -0.36 -4.62 12.62
CA SER A 46 0.77 -5.55 12.49
C SER A 46 1.35 -5.61 11.08
N CYS A 47 0.83 -4.78 10.16
CA CYS A 47 1.30 -4.73 8.77
C CYS A 47 2.29 -3.61 8.59
N SER A 48 3.28 -3.82 7.73
CA SER A 48 4.30 -2.81 7.50
C SER A 48 4.98 -2.98 6.14
N PHE A 49 5.64 -1.92 5.71
CA PHE A 49 6.49 -1.95 4.52
C PHE A 49 7.50 -0.81 4.61
N LEU A 50 8.50 -0.86 3.74
CA LEU A 50 9.50 0.20 3.61
C LEU A 50 9.28 0.93 2.29
N LEU A 51 9.12 2.25 2.35
CA LEU A 51 9.04 3.07 1.14
C LEU A 51 10.45 3.52 0.81
N GLN A 52 10.88 3.28 -0.43
CA GLN A 52 12.24 3.56 -0.84
C GLN A 52 12.29 4.67 -1.90
N ASP A 53 13.18 5.63 -1.70
CA ASP A 53 13.44 6.68 -2.67
C ASP A 53 14.26 6.10 -3.83
N PHE A 54 13.57 5.36 -4.68
CA PHE A 54 14.15 4.66 -5.81
C PHE A 54 13.05 4.43 -6.84
N TYR A 55 13.35 4.69 -8.11
CA TYR A 55 12.37 4.49 -9.15
C TYR A 55 12.98 3.88 -10.40
N GLU A 56 12.36 2.79 -10.84
CA GLU A 56 12.64 2.15 -12.10
C GLU A 56 11.26 1.78 -12.69
N PRO A 57 10.86 2.36 -13.85
CA PRO A 57 9.50 2.20 -14.36
C PRO A 57 9.02 0.76 -14.53
N VAL A 58 9.87 -0.11 -15.05
CA VAL A 58 9.50 -1.52 -15.25
C VAL A 58 9.23 -2.19 -13.91
N HIS A 59 10.07 -1.92 -12.92
CA HIS A 59 9.91 -2.46 -11.57
C HIS A 59 8.63 -1.92 -10.90
N SER A 60 8.46 -0.61 -10.90
CA SER A 60 7.30 0.03 -10.23
C SER A 60 5.98 -0.38 -10.86
N ASN A 61 5.92 -0.45 -12.19
CA ASN A 61 4.70 -0.79 -12.90
C ASN A 61 4.31 -2.26 -12.76
N ASN A 62 5.22 -3.09 -12.27
CA ASN A 62 4.97 -4.51 -12.05
C ASN A 62 5.00 -4.90 -10.58
N PHE A 63 5.17 -3.93 -9.69
CA PHE A 63 5.20 -4.16 -8.25
C PHE A 63 3.78 -4.19 -7.71
N MET A 64 3.47 -5.19 -6.91
CA MET A 64 2.13 -5.41 -6.39
C MET A 64 2.18 -5.70 -4.89
N MET A 65 1.31 -5.02 -4.14
CA MET A 65 1.12 -5.28 -2.72
C MET A 65 -0.29 -5.82 -2.51
N HIS A 66 -0.45 -6.74 -1.59
CA HIS A 66 -1.74 -7.29 -1.22
C HIS A 66 -1.99 -6.98 0.26
N LEU A 67 -3.02 -6.16 0.51
CA LEU A 67 -3.41 -5.80 1.88
C LEU A 67 -4.70 -6.54 2.22
N LEU A 68 -4.59 -7.54 3.08
CA LEU A 68 -5.75 -8.27 3.54
C LEU A 68 -6.33 -7.54 4.74
N VAL A 69 -7.61 -7.19 4.66
CA VAL A 69 -8.29 -6.40 5.69
C VAL A 69 -9.52 -7.14 6.21
N GLU A 70 -10.03 -6.69 7.36
CA GLU A 70 -11.22 -7.30 7.96
C GLU A 70 -12.50 -6.85 7.27
N ASP A 71 -12.54 -5.63 6.76
CA ASP A 71 -13.73 -5.05 6.15
C ASP A 71 -13.36 -4.23 4.92
N ALA A 72 -13.44 -4.86 3.77
CA ALA A 72 -13.07 -4.23 2.50
C ALA A 72 -14.02 -3.10 2.12
N GLN A 73 -15.31 -3.20 2.50
CA GLN A 73 -16.29 -2.16 2.21
C GLN A 73 -15.94 -0.87 2.95
N SER A 74 -15.54 -0.98 4.22
CA SER A 74 -15.13 0.18 5.01
C SER A 74 -13.89 0.84 4.43
N TRP A 75 -12.92 0.04 3.99
CA TRP A 75 -11.72 0.54 3.33
C TRP A 75 -12.04 1.24 2.01
N TYR A 76 -12.92 0.64 1.23
CA TYR A 76 -13.33 1.21 -0.05
C TYR A 76 -14.00 2.58 0.14
N GLU A 77 -14.94 2.68 1.08
CA GLU A 77 -15.60 3.94 1.38
C GLU A 77 -14.62 5.00 1.89
N HIS A 78 -13.69 4.58 2.74
CA HIS A 78 -12.63 5.46 3.27
C HIS A 78 -11.78 6.02 2.13
N ILE A 79 -11.32 5.17 1.22
CA ILE A 79 -10.51 5.59 0.08
C ILE A 79 -11.27 6.55 -0.83
N LEU A 80 -12.54 6.26 -1.10
CA LEU A 80 -13.35 7.14 -1.97
C LEU A 80 -13.52 8.54 -1.38
N LYS A 81 -13.64 8.66 -0.07
CA LYS A 81 -13.82 9.96 0.60
C LYS A 81 -12.57 10.85 0.49
N LEU A 82 -11.42 10.28 0.25
CA LEU A 82 -10.16 11.01 0.21
C LEU A 82 -9.93 11.75 -1.12
N ASN A 83 -10.69 11.41 -2.18
CA ASN A 83 -10.56 12.04 -3.50
C ASN A 83 -9.12 12.02 -4.01
N LEU A 84 -8.49 10.85 -3.93
CA LEU A 84 -7.06 10.69 -4.27
C LEU A 84 -6.74 11.00 -5.73
N ASP A 85 -7.72 10.87 -6.62
CA ASP A 85 -7.57 11.18 -8.03
C ASP A 85 -7.22 12.66 -8.26
N LYS A 86 -7.77 13.57 -7.45
CA LYS A 86 -7.55 15.01 -7.58
C LYS A 86 -6.14 15.41 -7.15
N GLU A 87 -5.67 14.87 -6.04
CA GLU A 87 -4.37 15.25 -5.50
C GLU A 87 -3.22 14.47 -6.12
N PHE A 88 -3.42 13.17 -6.36
CA PHE A 88 -2.34 12.26 -6.75
C PHE A 88 -2.51 11.67 -8.15
N GLY A 89 -3.67 11.88 -8.80
CA GLY A 89 -3.94 11.32 -10.11
C GLY A 89 -4.03 9.80 -10.13
N VAL A 90 -4.33 9.19 -8.99
CA VAL A 90 -4.40 7.73 -8.87
C VAL A 90 -5.81 7.22 -9.14
N LYS A 91 -5.91 5.95 -9.54
CA LYS A 91 -7.17 5.32 -9.87
C LYS A 91 -7.59 4.34 -8.78
N VAL A 92 -8.91 4.27 -8.56
CA VAL A 92 -9.50 3.32 -7.62
C VAL A 92 -10.51 2.48 -8.41
N THR A 93 -10.38 1.15 -8.36
CA THR A 93 -11.33 0.27 -9.03
C THR A 93 -12.53 -0.01 -8.12
N GLU A 94 -13.60 -0.55 -8.70
CA GLU A 94 -14.78 -0.91 -7.92
C GLU A 94 -14.52 -2.10 -7.01
N LEU A 95 -15.19 -2.14 -5.87
CA LEU A 95 -15.17 -3.28 -4.97
C LEU A 95 -16.04 -4.39 -5.57
N VAL A 96 -15.44 -5.54 -5.85
CA VAL A 96 -16.15 -6.67 -6.46
C VAL A 96 -15.80 -7.97 -5.75
N GLU A 97 -16.72 -8.94 -5.87
CA GLU A 97 -16.46 -10.29 -5.40
C GLU A 97 -15.68 -11.03 -6.49
N GLN A 98 -14.53 -11.58 -6.13
CA GLN A 98 -13.65 -12.28 -7.05
C GLN A 98 -13.88 -13.79 -7.03
N PRO A 99 -13.63 -14.49 -8.15
CA PRO A 99 -13.83 -15.95 -8.20
C PRO A 99 -13.02 -16.75 -7.18
N TRP A 100 -11.90 -16.17 -6.70
CA TRP A 100 -11.04 -16.85 -5.71
C TRP A 100 -11.50 -16.62 -4.27
N GLY A 101 -12.73 -16.14 -4.06
CA GLY A 101 -13.32 -16.08 -2.73
C GLY A 101 -12.95 -14.85 -1.91
N MET A 102 -12.69 -13.72 -2.57
CA MET A 102 -12.38 -12.46 -1.90
C MET A 102 -13.24 -11.32 -2.44
N PHE A 103 -13.56 -10.35 -1.56
CA PHE A 103 -14.04 -9.04 -1.99
C PHE A 103 -12.81 -8.15 -2.12
N GLU A 104 -12.63 -7.53 -3.28
CA GLU A 104 -11.38 -6.84 -3.59
C GLU A 104 -11.60 -5.58 -4.41
N PHE A 105 -10.81 -4.56 -4.12
CA PHE A 105 -10.65 -3.41 -5.00
C PHE A 105 -9.16 -3.07 -5.07
N CYS A 106 -8.78 -2.26 -6.07
CA CYS A 106 -7.39 -1.90 -6.29
C CYS A 106 -7.21 -0.40 -6.27
N ILE A 107 -6.08 0.05 -5.76
CA ILE A 107 -5.61 1.42 -5.93
C ILE A 107 -4.20 1.37 -6.48
N THR A 108 -3.84 2.39 -7.26
CA THR A 108 -2.48 2.55 -7.75
C THR A 108 -1.86 3.70 -6.96
N ASP A 109 -0.64 3.55 -6.47
CA ASP A 109 0.02 4.64 -5.78
C ASP A 109 0.60 5.65 -6.77
N PRO A 110 1.14 6.80 -6.33
CA PRO A 110 1.66 7.82 -7.25
C PRO A 110 2.82 7.36 -8.15
N SER A 111 3.45 6.25 -7.82
CA SER A 111 4.60 5.73 -8.59
C SER A 111 4.23 4.54 -9.46
N GLY A 112 2.95 4.15 -9.49
CA GLY A 112 2.47 3.04 -10.32
C GLY A 112 2.40 1.70 -9.62
N VAL A 113 2.69 1.65 -8.32
CA VAL A 113 2.59 0.41 -7.53
C VAL A 113 1.12 0.06 -7.31
N LEU A 114 0.76 -1.18 -7.60
CA LEU A 114 -0.61 -1.65 -7.46
C LEU A 114 -0.84 -2.21 -6.06
N TRP A 115 -1.86 -1.71 -5.39
CA TRP A 115 -2.30 -2.24 -4.10
C TRP A 115 -3.64 -2.93 -4.27
N ARG A 116 -3.67 -4.20 -3.94
CA ARG A 116 -4.90 -4.99 -3.94
C ARG A 116 -5.38 -5.07 -2.50
N ILE A 117 -6.54 -4.45 -2.23
CA ILE A 117 -7.11 -4.40 -0.88
C ILE A 117 -8.29 -5.36 -0.85
N ALA A 118 -8.20 -6.38 -0.01
CA ALA A 118 -9.10 -7.51 -0.09
C ALA A 118 -9.52 -8.04 1.28
N GLU A 119 -10.70 -8.62 1.31
CA GLU A 119 -11.26 -9.28 2.48
C GLU A 119 -11.59 -10.72 2.11
N ASN A 120 -11.29 -11.67 2.99
CA ASN A 120 -11.69 -13.05 2.80
C ASN A 120 -13.21 -13.16 2.92
N LYS A 121 -13.77 -13.89 1.96
CA LYS A 121 -15.20 -14.12 1.92
C LYS A 121 -15.66 -15.10 2.99
#